data_5bedad6107194ad70b186c9e49fc64f2
#
_entry.id   5bedad6107194ad70b186c9e49fc64f2
#
_cell.length_a   1.000
_cell.length_b   1.000
_cell.length_c   1.000
_cell.angle_alpha   90.00
_cell.angle_beta   90.00
_cell.angle_gamma   90.00
#
_symmetry.space_group_name_H-M   'P 1'
#
loop_
_entity.id
_entity.type
_entity.pdbx_description
1 polymer ?
#
loop_
_entity_poly.entity_id
_entity_poly.type
_entity_poly.pdbx_seq_one_letter_code
_entity_poly.pdbx_strand_id
1 'polypeptide(L)'
;MDRRKLILSGIATAGLGGCASTAQERPGDPPRKSQYDTGTAQTYSADEMIRNTSDFLGVGAETAGGVVERAFRDNGQPTGYIAGEEGSGAIGVGLRYGRGLLYMKGRETLEVFWQGPSVGWDWGGNASRVFTLCYNLQYPDAIFRRFPGVEGTAY
;
A
#
# COMPACT_ATOMS: atom_id res chain seq x y z
N MET A 1 4.15 -12.65 -72.74
CA MET A 1 5.42 -13.02 -72.06
C MET A 1 5.24 -12.69 -70.59
N ASP A 2 4.88 -13.72 -69.84
CA ASP A 2 4.48 -13.66 -68.46
C ASP A 2 5.68 -13.64 -67.51
N ARG A 3 5.61 -12.77 -66.53
CA ARG A 3 6.45 -12.88 -65.33
C ARG A 3 5.62 -12.65 -64.10
N ARG A 4 4.92 -13.70 -63.70
CA ARG A 4 4.30 -13.78 -62.35
C ARG A 4 5.37 -14.17 -61.35
N LYS A 5 5.79 -13.22 -60.54
CA LYS A 5 6.59 -13.49 -59.34
C LYS A 5 5.65 -13.70 -58.15
N LEU A 6 5.59 -14.92 -57.69
CA LEU A 6 5.01 -15.31 -56.44
C LEU A 6 5.79 -14.69 -55.29
N ILE A 7 5.15 -13.84 -54.53
CA ILE A 7 5.68 -13.36 -53.25
C ILE A 7 5.11 -14.27 -52.19
N LEU A 8 5.96 -15.13 -51.64
CA LEU A 8 5.62 -15.87 -50.40
C LEU A 8 5.60 -14.89 -49.24
N SER A 9 4.42 -14.66 -48.70
CA SER A 9 4.25 -13.91 -47.44
C SER A 9 4.61 -14.83 -46.29
N GLY A 10 5.74 -14.57 -45.66
CA GLY A 10 6.09 -15.17 -44.39
C GLY A 10 5.28 -14.55 -43.27
N ILE A 11 4.46 -15.38 -42.62
CA ILE A 11 3.74 -14.99 -41.41
C ILE A 11 4.75 -14.97 -40.26
N ALA A 12 5.13 -13.78 -39.84
CA ALA A 12 5.91 -13.61 -38.61
C ALA A 12 4.93 -13.73 -37.41
N THR A 13 4.98 -14.85 -36.71
CA THR A 13 4.32 -15.01 -35.41
C THR A 13 5.08 -14.14 -34.40
N ALA A 14 4.53 -12.98 -34.09
CA ALA A 14 4.99 -12.17 -32.97
C ALA A 14 4.63 -12.90 -31.66
N GLY A 15 5.63 -13.53 -31.07
CA GLY A 15 5.55 -14.08 -29.72
C GLY A 15 5.36 -12.91 -28.74
N LEU A 16 4.23 -12.95 -28.01
CA LEU A 16 4.01 -12.11 -26.83
C LEU A 16 4.99 -12.55 -25.73
N GLY A 17 6.20 -12.02 -25.79
CA GLY A 17 7.15 -12.14 -24.69
C GLY A 17 6.64 -11.34 -23.52
N GLY A 18 6.11 -12.02 -22.50
CA GLY A 18 5.80 -11.42 -21.23
C GLY A 18 7.04 -10.74 -20.66
N CYS A 19 6.99 -9.45 -20.41
CA CYS A 19 7.98 -8.73 -19.63
C CYS A 19 7.91 -9.20 -18.17
N ALA A 20 8.51 -10.32 -17.87
CA ALA A 20 8.95 -10.61 -16.52
C ALA A 20 10.14 -9.70 -16.26
N SER A 21 9.91 -8.56 -15.60
CA SER A 21 10.97 -7.73 -15.06
C SER A 21 11.62 -8.46 -13.90
N THR A 22 12.45 -9.47 -14.21
CA THR A 22 13.45 -9.93 -13.28
C THR A 22 14.46 -8.80 -13.17
N ALA A 23 14.50 -8.13 -12.03
CA ALA A 23 15.59 -7.23 -11.70
C ALA A 23 16.89 -8.03 -11.77
N GLN A 24 17.59 -7.89 -12.88
CA GLN A 24 18.86 -8.56 -13.12
C GLN A 24 19.89 -7.86 -12.27
N GLU A 25 20.30 -8.51 -11.19
CA GLU A 25 21.45 -8.07 -10.39
C GLU A 25 22.66 -7.99 -11.32
N ARG A 26 23.28 -6.81 -11.38
CA ARG A 26 24.52 -6.63 -12.14
C ARG A 26 25.64 -7.38 -11.43
N PRO A 27 26.45 -8.18 -12.15
CA PRO A 27 27.65 -8.78 -11.57
C PRO A 27 28.59 -7.66 -11.07
N GLY A 28 28.75 -7.56 -9.75
CA GLY A 28 29.60 -6.55 -9.12
C GLY A 28 28.89 -5.63 -8.13
N ASP A 29 27.56 -5.60 -8.09
CA ASP A 29 26.87 -4.94 -7.01
C ASP A 29 27.09 -5.74 -5.71
N PRO A 30 27.52 -5.08 -4.62
CA PRO A 30 27.57 -5.77 -3.34
C PRO A 30 26.17 -6.27 -3.00
N PRO A 31 26.04 -7.47 -2.42
CA PRO A 31 24.73 -7.99 -2.03
C PRO A 31 24.08 -6.92 -1.17
N ARG A 32 22.89 -6.47 -1.57
CA ARG A 32 22.08 -5.50 -0.83
C ARG A 32 21.77 -6.18 0.50
N LYS A 33 22.65 -5.99 1.48
CA LYS A 33 22.40 -6.44 2.84
C LYS A 33 21.09 -5.81 3.22
N SER A 34 20.11 -6.65 3.53
CA SER A 34 18.90 -6.21 4.22
C SER A 34 19.38 -5.41 5.43
N GLN A 35 19.21 -4.11 5.36
CA GLN A 35 19.68 -3.15 6.36
C GLN A 35 18.84 -3.24 7.65
N TYR A 36 17.97 -4.22 7.68
CA TYR A 36 17.04 -4.44 8.76
C TYR A 36 17.52 -5.60 9.63
N ASP A 37 17.82 -5.26 10.87
CA ASP A 37 18.03 -6.23 11.93
C ASP A 37 16.87 -7.23 11.92
N THR A 38 17.18 -8.52 11.92
CA THR A 38 16.20 -9.63 11.86
C THR A 38 15.41 -9.80 13.15
N GLY A 39 15.43 -8.80 14.02
CA GLY A 39 14.61 -8.77 15.24
C GLY A 39 13.12 -8.81 14.90
N THR A 40 12.36 -9.57 15.69
CA THR A 40 10.90 -9.59 15.59
C THR A 40 10.34 -8.17 15.71
N ALA A 41 9.48 -7.76 14.79
CA ALA A 41 8.87 -6.44 14.81
C ALA A 41 8.11 -6.24 16.13
N GLN A 42 8.39 -5.11 16.80
CA GLN A 42 7.70 -4.76 18.04
C GLN A 42 6.28 -4.28 17.71
N THR A 43 5.34 -4.61 18.59
CA THR A 43 3.94 -4.20 18.46
C THR A 43 3.65 -2.94 19.25
N TYR A 44 2.59 -2.24 18.85
CA TYR A 44 2.05 -1.10 19.56
C TYR A 44 0.96 -1.52 20.53
N SER A 45 0.89 -0.85 21.68
CA SER A 45 -0.23 -1.03 22.63
C SER A 45 -1.47 -0.25 22.20
N ALA A 46 -2.62 -0.59 22.76
CA ALA A 46 -3.86 0.12 22.50
C ALA A 46 -3.76 1.60 22.89
N ASP A 47 -3.19 1.90 24.06
CA ASP A 47 -3.03 3.27 24.53
C ASP A 47 -2.13 4.13 23.62
N GLU A 48 -1.07 3.53 23.07
CA GLU A 48 -0.21 4.21 22.09
C GLU A 48 -1.00 4.52 20.82
N MET A 49 -1.79 3.56 20.33
CA MET A 49 -2.57 3.76 19.11
C MET A 49 -3.71 4.75 19.30
N ILE A 50 -4.38 4.74 20.45
CA ILE A 50 -5.42 5.73 20.78
C ILE A 50 -4.84 7.15 20.75
N ARG A 51 -3.70 7.37 21.41
CA ARG A 51 -3.04 8.69 21.40
C ARG A 51 -2.65 9.09 19.98
N ASN A 52 -1.92 8.25 19.27
CA ASN A 52 -1.44 8.56 17.92
C ASN A 52 -2.58 8.82 16.93
N THR A 53 -3.68 8.05 17.03
CA THR A 53 -4.87 8.22 16.19
C THR A 53 -5.58 9.54 16.53
N SER A 54 -5.79 9.80 17.83
CA SER A 54 -6.43 11.03 18.33
C SER A 54 -5.67 12.27 17.89
N ASP A 55 -4.36 12.28 18.10
CA ASP A 55 -3.49 13.42 17.77
C ASP A 55 -3.44 13.66 16.25
N PHE A 56 -3.32 12.61 15.47
CA PHE A 56 -3.22 12.75 14.02
C PHE A 56 -4.55 13.14 13.37
N LEU A 57 -5.64 12.49 13.74
CA LEU A 57 -6.95 12.77 13.16
C LEU A 57 -7.62 14.03 13.75
N GLY A 58 -7.17 14.48 14.92
CA GLY A 58 -7.78 15.59 15.64
C GLY A 58 -9.15 15.24 16.23
N VAL A 59 -9.35 13.98 16.61
CA VAL A 59 -10.57 13.48 17.24
C VAL A 59 -10.36 13.24 18.74
N GLY A 60 -11.43 13.21 19.51
CA GLY A 60 -11.34 12.90 20.95
C GLY A 60 -10.83 11.48 21.21
N ALA A 61 -10.10 11.30 22.31
CA ALA A 61 -9.56 10.00 22.71
C ALA A 61 -10.64 8.92 22.89
N GLU A 62 -11.85 9.27 23.31
CA GLU A 62 -13.01 8.36 23.38
C GLU A 62 -13.39 7.81 22.00
N THR A 63 -13.45 8.70 21.00
CA THR A 63 -13.78 8.32 19.61
C THR A 63 -12.71 7.44 19.02
N ALA A 64 -11.43 7.82 19.19
CA ALA A 64 -10.29 7.01 18.77
C ALA A 64 -10.26 5.66 19.50
N GLY A 65 -10.55 5.65 20.81
CA GLY A 65 -10.59 4.46 21.65
C GLY A 65 -11.56 3.40 21.15
N GLY A 66 -12.78 3.77 20.83
CA GLY A 66 -13.79 2.83 20.35
C GLY A 66 -13.40 2.12 19.06
N VAL A 67 -12.74 2.83 18.13
CA VAL A 67 -12.25 2.26 16.87
C VAL A 67 -11.02 1.37 17.09
N VAL A 68 -10.04 1.86 17.85
CA VAL A 68 -8.80 1.14 18.14
C VAL A 68 -9.07 -0.14 18.92
N GLU A 69 -9.90 -0.08 19.96
CA GLU A 69 -10.25 -1.26 20.77
C GLU A 69 -10.93 -2.36 19.94
N ARG A 70 -11.81 -1.98 19.01
CA ARG A 70 -12.42 -2.93 18.08
C ARG A 70 -11.35 -3.57 17.18
N ALA A 71 -10.48 -2.76 16.57
CA ALA A 71 -9.42 -3.26 15.71
C ALA A 71 -8.47 -4.21 16.46
N PHE A 72 -8.14 -3.90 17.71
CA PHE A 72 -7.30 -4.76 18.57
C PHE A 72 -7.97 -6.07 18.93
N ARG A 73 -9.27 -6.04 19.19
CA ARG A 73 -10.05 -7.25 19.48
C ARG A 73 -10.09 -8.20 18.29
N ASP A 74 -10.25 -7.64 17.10
CA ASP A 74 -10.45 -8.41 15.87
C ASP A 74 -9.12 -8.90 15.26
N ASN A 75 -8.05 -8.10 15.38
CA ASN A 75 -6.79 -8.33 14.67
C ASN A 75 -5.54 -8.39 15.58
N GLY A 76 -5.68 -8.10 16.86
CA GLY A 76 -4.57 -8.04 17.80
C GLY A 76 -3.78 -6.73 17.73
N GLN A 77 -2.51 -6.81 18.12
CA GLN A 77 -1.62 -5.65 18.18
C GLN A 77 -0.94 -5.38 16.84
N PRO A 78 -1.01 -4.16 16.30
CA PRO A 78 -0.34 -3.81 15.05
C PRO A 78 1.19 -3.71 15.25
N THR A 79 1.92 -4.07 14.20
CA THR A 79 3.39 -3.93 14.14
C THR A 79 3.84 -2.59 13.56
N GLY A 80 2.92 -1.85 12.97
CA GLY A 80 3.14 -0.52 12.42
C GLY A 80 1.84 0.22 12.16
N TYR A 81 1.93 1.48 11.82
CA TYR A 81 0.79 2.26 11.34
C TYR A 81 1.22 3.27 10.29
N ILE A 82 0.29 3.66 9.43
CA ILE A 82 0.47 4.72 8.45
C ILE A 82 -0.44 5.88 8.84
N ALA A 83 0.15 7.06 8.93
CA ALA A 83 -0.56 8.33 9.08
C ALA A 83 -0.38 9.13 7.79
N GLY A 84 -1.47 9.49 7.12
CA GLY A 84 -1.38 10.13 5.81
C GLY A 84 -2.67 10.79 5.36
N GLU A 85 -2.66 11.19 4.11
CA GLU A 85 -3.77 11.86 3.45
C GLU A 85 -4.16 11.07 2.20
N GLU A 86 -5.46 10.97 1.95
CA GLU A 86 -6.01 10.31 0.78
C GLU A 86 -6.98 11.25 0.07
N GLY A 87 -6.80 11.39 -1.23
CA GLY A 87 -7.74 12.03 -2.12
C GLY A 87 -8.43 11.03 -3.01
N SER A 88 -9.69 11.22 -3.30
CA SER A 88 -10.44 10.42 -4.25
C SER A 88 -11.15 11.30 -5.27
N GLY A 89 -11.26 10.79 -6.51
CA GLY A 89 -12.09 11.39 -7.55
C GLY A 89 -12.88 10.28 -8.23
N ALA A 90 -14.20 10.35 -8.13
CA ALA A 90 -15.08 9.35 -8.74
C ALA A 90 -16.38 9.97 -9.25
N ILE A 91 -16.78 9.54 -10.44
CA ILE A 91 -18.16 9.63 -10.92
C ILE A 91 -18.62 8.18 -11.12
N GLY A 92 -19.18 7.59 -10.06
CA GLY A 92 -19.54 6.18 -10.01
C GLY A 92 -18.38 5.27 -9.63
N VAL A 93 -17.38 5.10 -10.49
CA VAL A 93 -16.13 4.39 -10.22
C VAL A 93 -14.96 5.34 -10.47
N GLY A 94 -14.03 5.37 -9.54
CA GLY A 94 -12.86 6.25 -9.61
C GLY A 94 -11.62 5.62 -9.03
N LEU A 95 -10.64 6.45 -8.81
CA LEU A 95 -9.39 6.08 -8.16
C LEU A 95 -9.19 6.92 -6.90
N ARG A 96 -8.65 6.29 -5.88
CA ARG A 96 -8.11 6.97 -4.70
C ARG A 96 -6.59 6.93 -4.74
N TYR A 97 -5.98 7.99 -4.30
CA TYR A 97 -4.54 8.13 -4.16
C TYR A 97 -4.23 8.66 -2.79
N GLY A 98 -3.26 8.08 -2.15
CA GLY A 98 -2.82 8.55 -0.85
C GLY A 98 -1.31 8.54 -0.72
N ARG A 99 -0.85 9.33 0.24
CA ARG A 99 0.52 9.38 0.69
C ARG A 99 0.56 9.50 2.20
N GLY A 100 1.58 8.96 2.82
CA GLY A 100 1.74 9.04 4.26
C GLY A 100 3.08 8.52 4.71
N LEU A 101 3.22 8.45 6.01
CA LEU A 101 4.41 7.96 6.67
C LEU A 101 4.08 6.67 7.41
N LEU A 102 4.85 5.63 7.14
CA LEU A 102 4.81 4.37 7.88
C LEU A 102 5.72 4.49 9.11
N TYR A 103 5.17 4.19 10.25
CA TYR A 103 5.84 4.15 11.55
C TYR A 103 5.93 2.71 12.06
N MET A 104 7.13 2.27 12.40
CA MET A 104 7.39 0.99 13.06
C MET A 104 8.36 1.22 14.21
N LYS A 105 8.15 0.55 15.35
CA LYS A 105 9.01 0.72 16.53
C LYS A 105 10.46 0.33 16.22
N GLY A 106 11.38 1.20 16.57
CA GLY A 106 12.82 0.99 16.37
C GLY A 106 13.27 0.99 14.91
N ARG A 107 12.45 1.51 14.00
CA ARG A 107 12.77 1.65 12.58
C ARG A 107 12.67 3.11 12.14
N GLU A 108 13.38 3.44 11.08
CA GLU A 108 13.22 4.74 10.44
C GLU A 108 11.82 4.85 9.79
N THR A 109 11.27 6.04 9.85
CA THR A 109 9.98 6.35 9.22
C THR A 109 10.13 6.28 7.71
N LEU A 110 9.21 5.60 7.04
CA LEU A 110 9.22 5.40 5.59
C LEU A 110 8.04 6.12 4.94
N GLU A 111 8.33 6.93 3.92
CA GLU A 111 7.28 7.52 3.11
C GLU A 111 6.66 6.47 2.20
N VAL A 112 5.34 6.39 2.19
CA VAL A 112 4.57 5.40 1.42
C VAL A 112 3.49 6.08 0.60
N PHE A 113 3.25 5.51 -0.58
CA PHE A 113 2.21 5.94 -1.51
C PHE A 113 1.31 4.75 -1.82
N TRP A 114 0.01 5.00 -1.94
CA TRP A 114 -0.94 3.96 -2.31
C TRP A 114 -1.95 4.47 -3.33
N GLN A 115 -2.51 3.53 -4.06
CA GLN A 115 -3.60 3.78 -4.97
C GLN A 115 -4.56 2.59 -4.96
N GLY A 116 -5.82 2.87 -5.21
CA GLY A 116 -6.84 1.83 -5.26
C GLY A 116 -8.11 2.28 -5.96
N PRO A 117 -9.00 1.35 -6.26
CA PRO A 117 -10.32 1.69 -6.76
C PRO A 117 -11.13 2.41 -5.67
N SER A 118 -11.94 3.36 -6.09
CA SER A 118 -12.96 3.99 -5.24
C SER A 118 -14.32 3.88 -5.92
N VAL A 119 -15.35 3.77 -5.11
CA VAL A 119 -16.76 3.76 -5.57
C VAL A 119 -17.46 4.89 -4.84
N GLY A 120 -18.16 5.75 -5.58
CA GLY A 120 -18.89 6.85 -4.96
C GLY A 120 -19.12 8.03 -5.90
N TRP A 121 -19.87 9.00 -5.41
CA TRP A 121 -20.14 10.26 -6.09
C TRP A 121 -19.43 11.36 -5.29
N ASP A 122 -18.12 11.49 -5.49
CA ASP A 122 -17.35 12.52 -4.81
C ASP A 122 -16.84 13.54 -5.84
N TRP A 123 -17.45 14.73 -5.82
CA TRP A 123 -17.06 15.87 -6.64
C TRP A 123 -16.13 16.83 -5.91
N GLY A 124 -15.64 16.44 -4.76
CA GLY A 124 -14.77 17.27 -3.94
C GLY A 124 -13.35 16.75 -3.92
N GLY A 125 -12.40 17.51 -4.44
CA GLY A 125 -10.96 17.24 -4.30
C GLY A 125 -10.44 17.44 -2.87
N ASN A 126 -11.21 17.03 -1.88
CA ASN A 126 -10.84 17.15 -0.47
C ASN A 126 -9.99 15.95 -0.08
N ALA A 127 -8.77 16.23 0.37
CA ALA A 127 -7.95 15.21 1.01
C ALA A 127 -8.52 14.89 2.40
N SER A 128 -8.68 13.61 2.68
CA SER A 128 -9.08 13.09 3.99
C SER A 128 -7.85 12.56 4.72
N ARG A 129 -7.77 12.80 6.03
CA ARG A 129 -6.75 12.17 6.86
C ARG A 129 -7.09 10.70 7.04
N VAL A 130 -6.09 9.84 6.82
CA VAL A 130 -6.21 8.39 6.91
C VAL A 130 -5.22 7.85 7.92
N PHE A 131 -5.71 7.01 8.82
CA PHE A 131 -4.89 6.30 9.79
C PHE A 131 -5.08 4.79 9.59
N THR A 132 -4.01 4.10 9.18
CA THR A 132 -4.08 2.68 8.84
C THR A 132 -3.21 1.87 9.77
N LEU A 133 -3.79 0.85 10.40
CA LEU A 133 -3.05 -0.11 11.23
C LEU A 133 -2.46 -1.22 10.36
N CYS A 134 -1.18 -1.51 10.56
CA CYS A 134 -0.45 -2.54 9.82
C CYS A 134 -0.13 -3.71 10.74
N TYR A 135 -0.53 -4.91 10.32
CA TYR A 135 -0.33 -6.15 11.07
C TYR A 135 0.68 -7.05 10.37
N ASN A 136 1.44 -7.81 11.16
CA ASN A 136 2.41 -8.78 10.67
C ASN A 136 3.48 -8.23 9.73
N LEU A 137 3.75 -6.93 9.82
CA LEU A 137 4.79 -6.28 9.06
C LEU A 137 6.12 -6.46 9.81
N GLN A 138 7.06 -7.20 9.24
CA GLN A 138 8.33 -7.51 9.90
C GLN A 138 9.39 -6.42 9.67
N TYR A 139 9.33 -5.76 8.51
CA TYR A 139 10.22 -4.68 8.11
C TYR A 139 9.47 -3.68 7.21
N PRO A 140 9.90 -2.42 7.15
CA PRO A 140 9.16 -1.37 6.43
C PRO A 140 8.92 -1.67 4.95
N ASP A 141 9.90 -2.23 4.25
CA ASP A 141 9.79 -2.52 2.81
C ASP A 141 8.73 -3.58 2.47
N ALA A 142 8.30 -4.37 3.47
CA ALA A 142 7.23 -5.35 3.27
C ALA A 142 5.87 -4.70 2.97
N ILE A 143 5.74 -3.37 3.12
CA ILE A 143 4.54 -2.63 2.74
C ILE A 143 4.35 -2.53 1.22
N PHE A 144 5.43 -2.61 0.43
CA PHE A 144 5.38 -2.45 -1.02
C PHE A 144 4.86 -3.71 -1.73
N ARG A 145 3.59 -4.01 -1.54
CA ARG A 145 2.89 -5.13 -2.16
C ARG A 145 1.42 -4.80 -2.40
N ARG A 146 0.75 -5.67 -3.15
CA ARG A 146 -0.70 -5.56 -3.30
C ARG A 146 -1.40 -6.11 -2.07
N PHE A 147 -2.30 -5.32 -1.52
CA PHE A 147 -3.23 -5.76 -0.47
C PHE A 147 -4.61 -5.94 -1.11
N PRO A 148 -5.20 -7.14 -1.05
CA PRO A 148 -6.56 -7.32 -1.50
C PRO A 148 -7.49 -6.52 -0.58
N GLY A 149 -8.36 -5.69 -1.18
CA GLY A 149 -9.41 -5.01 -0.44
C GLY A 149 -10.48 -6.02 -0.01
N VAL A 150 -10.85 -5.97 1.25
CA VAL A 150 -12.08 -6.61 1.75
C VAL A 150 -13.04 -5.50 2.11
N GLU A 151 -14.30 -5.64 1.75
CA GLU A 151 -15.33 -4.67 2.11
C GLU A 151 -15.50 -4.67 3.64
N GLY A 152 -15.27 -3.51 4.23
CA GLY A 152 -15.63 -3.25 5.63
C GLY A 152 -16.96 -2.53 5.65
N THR A 153 -17.80 -2.86 6.62
CA THR A 153 -19.01 -2.09 6.88
C THR A 153 -18.59 -0.82 7.62
N ALA A 154 -18.69 0.33 6.95
CA ALA A 154 -18.60 1.63 7.62
C ALA A 154 -19.97 1.94 8.23
N TYR A 155 -19.99 2.25 9.51
CA TYR A 155 -21.17 2.75 10.21
C TYR A 155 -21.00 4.23 10.51
#